data_507b0022f0dddffcab45e4990958d84b
#
_entry.id   507b0022f0dddffcab45e4990958d84b
#
_cell.length_a   1.000
_cell.length_b   1.000
_cell.length_c   1.000
_cell.angle_alpha   90.00
_cell.angle_beta   90.00
_cell.angle_gamma   90.00
#
_symmetry.space_group_name_H-M   'P 1'
#
loop_
_entity.id
_entity.type
_entity.pdbx_description
1 polymer ?
#
loop_
_entity_poly.entity_id
_entity_poly.type
_entity_poly.pdbx_seq_one_letter_code
_entity_poly.pdbx_strand_id
1 'polypeptide(L)'
;MNRRNTRETEILRKARQKMGFSQQQVATLAGVHIRQYQRIEYGERSMGSINMRFGLAVCAILEINPFDLVSFTVDGWEIIPQDEEHPVG
;
A
#
# COMPACT_ATOMS: atom_id res chain seq x y z
N MET A 1 -5.54 13.20 -14.40
CA MET A 1 -5.24 12.34 -13.26
C MET A 1 -3.81 12.57 -12.84
N ASN A 2 -3.62 12.94 -11.58
CA ASN A 2 -2.29 13.25 -11.07
C ASN A 2 -1.67 12.01 -10.44
N ARG A 3 -0.67 11.49 -11.10
CA ARG A 3 0.10 10.39 -10.52
C ARG A 3 1.20 10.96 -9.65
N ARG A 4 1.35 10.39 -8.48
CA ARG A 4 2.42 10.77 -7.57
C ARG A 4 3.32 9.57 -7.35
N ASN A 5 4.60 9.78 -7.60
CA ASN A 5 5.59 8.76 -7.29
C ASN A 5 6.05 8.96 -5.85
N THR A 6 5.46 8.19 -4.98
CA THR A 6 5.82 8.19 -3.57
C THR A 6 6.42 6.84 -3.24
N ARG A 7 7.02 6.74 -2.07
CA ARG A 7 7.51 5.47 -1.56
C ARG A 7 6.38 4.41 -1.57
N GLU A 8 5.20 4.84 -1.13
CA GLU A 8 4.04 3.95 -1.04
C GLU A 8 3.61 3.43 -2.42
N THR A 9 3.51 4.33 -3.41
CA THR A 9 3.08 3.90 -4.75
C THR A 9 4.13 3.01 -5.40
N GLU A 10 5.39 3.26 -5.14
CA GLU A 10 6.47 2.42 -5.66
C GLU A 10 6.39 1.01 -5.09
N ILE A 11 6.16 0.89 -3.79
CA ILE A 11 6.06 -0.41 -3.14
C ILE A 11 4.87 -1.19 -3.72
N LEU A 12 3.73 -0.53 -3.87
CA LEU A 12 2.54 -1.17 -4.41
C LEU A 12 2.78 -1.68 -5.83
N ARG A 13 3.30 -0.82 -6.69
CA ARG A 13 3.51 -1.18 -8.08
C ARG A 13 4.53 -2.30 -8.23
N LYS A 14 5.65 -2.20 -7.51
CA LYS A 14 6.69 -3.22 -7.60
C LYS A 14 6.22 -4.56 -7.07
N ALA A 15 5.47 -4.55 -5.96
CA ALA A 15 4.94 -5.78 -5.40
C ALA A 15 3.97 -6.43 -6.37
N ARG A 16 3.09 -5.62 -6.98
CA ARG A 16 2.14 -6.13 -7.96
C ARG A 16 2.85 -6.75 -9.16
N GLN A 17 3.85 -6.07 -9.67
CA GLN A 17 4.63 -6.56 -10.81
C GLN A 17 5.38 -7.83 -10.46
N LYS A 18 5.94 -7.89 -9.27
CA LYS A 18 6.65 -9.07 -8.81
C LYS A 18 5.72 -10.28 -8.70
N MET A 19 4.49 -10.07 -8.27
CA MET A 19 3.50 -11.13 -8.18
C MET A 19 2.90 -11.51 -9.53
N GLY A 20 3.14 -10.69 -10.55
CA GLY A 20 2.61 -10.96 -11.88
C GLY A 20 1.14 -10.61 -12.05
N PHE A 21 0.59 -9.77 -11.18
CA PHE A 21 -0.82 -9.40 -11.24
C PHE A 21 -1.03 -8.13 -12.05
N SER A 22 -2.14 -8.10 -12.78
CA SER A 22 -2.64 -6.86 -13.35
C SER A 22 -3.37 -6.07 -12.27
N GLN A 23 -3.60 -4.79 -12.52
CA GLN A 23 -4.39 -3.97 -11.61
C GLN A 23 -5.81 -4.54 -11.44
N GLN A 24 -6.39 -5.03 -12.52
CA GLN A 24 -7.73 -5.63 -12.47
C GLN A 24 -7.73 -6.88 -11.60
N GLN A 25 -6.69 -7.69 -11.69
CA GLN A 25 -6.61 -8.90 -10.88
C GLN A 25 -6.54 -8.56 -9.39
N VAL A 26 -5.74 -7.57 -9.03
CA VAL A 26 -5.66 -7.15 -7.63
C VAL A 26 -7.00 -6.61 -7.16
N ALA A 27 -7.65 -5.76 -7.96
CA ALA A 27 -8.95 -5.21 -7.60
C ALA A 27 -9.98 -6.33 -7.39
N THR A 28 -10.02 -7.29 -8.30
CA THR A 28 -10.95 -8.42 -8.22
C THR A 28 -10.70 -9.23 -6.95
N LEU A 29 -9.44 -9.54 -6.66
CA LEU A 29 -9.09 -10.31 -5.47
C LEU A 29 -9.40 -9.55 -4.19
N ALA A 30 -9.25 -8.24 -4.21
CA ALA A 30 -9.55 -7.41 -3.05
C ALA A 30 -11.05 -7.13 -2.90
N GLY A 31 -11.85 -7.48 -3.90
CA GLY A 31 -13.28 -7.25 -3.86
C GLY A 31 -13.68 -5.80 -4.06
N VAL A 32 -12.90 -5.04 -4.83
CA VAL A 32 -13.18 -3.63 -5.09
C VAL A 32 -13.18 -3.37 -6.59
N HIS A 33 -13.71 -2.21 -6.96
CA HIS A 33 -13.66 -1.76 -8.36
C HIS A 33 -12.22 -1.36 -8.71
N ILE A 34 -11.84 -1.60 -9.96
CA ILE A 34 -10.48 -1.29 -10.40
C ILE A 34 -10.09 0.17 -10.12
N ARG A 35 -11.04 1.10 -10.25
CA ARG A 35 -10.76 2.51 -9.99
C ARG A 35 -10.34 2.75 -8.55
N GLN A 36 -10.91 2.01 -7.61
CA GLN A 36 -10.52 2.13 -6.21
C GLN A 36 -9.07 1.69 -6.00
N TYR A 37 -8.67 0.60 -6.65
CA TYR A 37 -7.29 0.17 -6.54
C TYR A 37 -6.35 1.14 -7.26
N GLN A 38 -6.73 1.61 -8.45
CA GLN A 38 -5.89 2.54 -9.20
C GLN A 38 -5.61 3.81 -8.44
N ARG A 39 -6.57 4.29 -7.66
CA ARG A 39 -6.37 5.52 -6.88
C ARG A 39 -5.22 5.39 -5.89
N ILE A 40 -5.07 4.23 -5.26
CA ILE A 40 -3.96 4.05 -4.33
C ILE A 40 -2.64 3.81 -5.06
N GLU A 41 -2.66 3.08 -6.15
CA GLU A 41 -1.42 2.82 -6.89
C GLU A 41 -0.90 4.09 -7.58
N TYR A 42 -1.78 5.00 -7.95
CA TYR A 42 -1.38 6.26 -8.58
C TYR A 42 -1.16 7.38 -7.58
N GLY A 43 -1.36 7.12 -6.30
CA GLY A 43 -1.10 8.11 -5.27
C GLY A 43 -2.20 9.13 -5.10
N GLU A 44 -3.39 8.90 -5.67
CA GLU A 44 -4.52 9.79 -5.49
C GLU A 44 -5.14 9.61 -4.11
N ARG A 45 -4.99 8.45 -3.53
CA ARG A 45 -5.39 8.18 -2.16
C ARG A 45 -4.28 7.41 -1.47
N SER A 46 -4.01 7.77 -0.23
CA SER A 46 -2.99 7.07 0.54
C SER A 46 -3.56 5.79 1.13
N MET A 47 -2.70 4.82 1.38
CA MET A 47 -3.11 3.60 2.04
C MET A 47 -3.67 3.86 3.44
N GLY A 48 -3.20 4.90 4.10
CA GLY A 48 -3.71 5.26 5.41
C GLY A 48 -5.11 5.87 5.39
N SER A 49 -5.59 6.27 4.23
CA SER A 49 -6.90 6.92 4.10
C SER A 49 -8.02 5.98 3.64
N ILE A 50 -7.69 4.74 3.28
CA ILE A 50 -8.71 3.78 2.86
C ILE A 50 -9.14 2.95 4.06
N ASN A 51 -10.27 2.25 3.92
CA ASN A 51 -10.73 1.44 5.04
C ASN A 51 -9.76 0.28 5.29
N MET A 52 -9.78 -0.20 6.51
CA MET A 52 -8.83 -1.22 6.94
C MET A 52 -8.98 -2.50 6.15
N ARG A 53 -10.21 -2.93 5.86
CA ARG A 53 -10.43 -4.16 5.11
C ARG A 53 -9.76 -4.11 3.75
N PHE A 54 -9.95 -3.00 3.03
CA PHE A 54 -9.34 -2.83 1.72
C PHE A 54 -7.83 -2.80 1.84
N GLY A 55 -7.31 -2.03 2.79
CA GLY A 55 -5.86 -1.92 2.98
C GLY A 55 -5.22 -3.26 3.30
N LEU A 56 -5.80 -4.01 4.22
CA LEU A 56 -5.26 -5.32 4.60
C LEU A 56 -5.38 -6.32 3.46
N ALA A 57 -6.48 -6.26 2.68
CA ALA A 57 -6.64 -7.15 1.54
C ALA A 57 -5.56 -6.92 0.50
N VAL A 58 -5.28 -5.67 0.17
CA VAL A 58 -4.23 -5.35 -0.79
C VAL A 58 -2.87 -5.84 -0.28
N CYS A 59 -2.58 -5.58 0.97
CA CYS A 59 -1.31 -6.02 1.54
C CYS A 59 -1.18 -7.54 1.54
N ALA A 60 -2.26 -8.25 1.82
CA ALA A 60 -2.25 -9.71 1.80
C ALA A 60 -2.04 -10.24 0.39
N ILE A 61 -2.75 -9.67 -0.59
CA ILE A 61 -2.66 -10.11 -1.99
C ILE A 61 -1.25 -9.88 -2.53
N LEU A 62 -0.66 -8.74 -2.21
CA LEU A 62 0.66 -8.37 -2.71
C LEU A 62 1.79 -8.80 -1.80
N GLU A 63 1.46 -9.46 -0.69
CA GLU A 63 2.45 -9.95 0.30
C GLU A 63 3.32 -8.81 0.83
N ILE A 64 2.66 -7.72 1.18
CA ILE A 64 3.30 -6.55 1.75
C ILE A 64 2.94 -6.48 3.23
N ASN A 65 3.93 -6.21 4.06
CA ASN A 65 3.67 -5.91 5.45
C ASN A 65 3.06 -4.50 5.53
N PRO A 66 1.85 -4.33 6.08
CA PRO A 66 1.23 -3.00 6.14
C PRO A 66 2.10 -1.95 6.82
N PHE A 67 2.90 -2.37 7.80
CA PHE A 67 3.78 -1.44 8.50
C PHE A 67 4.92 -0.94 7.63
N ASP A 68 5.18 -1.59 6.51
CA ASP A 68 6.17 -1.10 5.54
C ASP A 68 5.62 0.02 4.67
N LEU A 69 4.29 0.15 4.62
CA LEU A 69 3.65 1.17 3.79
C LEU A 69 3.28 2.42 4.58
N VAL A 70 2.82 2.24 5.79
CA VAL A 70 2.19 3.32 6.54
C VAL A 70 3.01 3.61 7.79
N SER A 71 3.31 4.89 8.02
CA SER A 71 3.87 5.33 9.30
C SER A 71 2.78 6.09 10.05
N PHE A 72 2.79 5.97 11.35
CA PHE A 72 1.80 6.64 12.18
C PHE A 72 2.35 6.84 13.59
N THR A 73 1.67 7.70 14.33
CA THR A 73 2.06 8.00 15.69
C THR A 73 0.98 7.51 16.65
N VAL A 74 1.39 6.77 17.65
CA VAL A 74 0.48 6.28 18.70
C VAL A 74 1.05 6.71 20.03
N ASP A 75 0.30 7.52 20.76
CA ASP A 75 0.70 8.00 22.09
C ASP A 75 2.11 8.58 22.10
N GLY A 76 2.44 9.35 21.07
CA GLY A 76 3.76 9.96 20.98
C GLY A 76 4.82 9.07 20.37
N TRP A 77 4.50 7.84 20.07
CA TRP A 77 5.44 6.93 19.40
C TRP A 77 5.17 6.92 17.91
N GLU A 78 6.22 7.05 17.14
CA GLU A 78 6.11 6.97 15.69
C GLU A 78 6.43 5.55 15.24
N ILE A 79 5.52 4.99 14.44
CA ILE A 79 5.74 3.68 13.83
C ILE A 79 6.32 3.93 12.45
N ILE A 80 7.53 3.47 12.26
CA ILE A 80 8.28 3.70 11.02
C ILE A 80 8.22 2.43 10.18
N PRO A 81 7.99 2.55 8.85
CA PRO A 81 7.97 1.38 7.99
C PRO A 81 9.27 0.57 8.08
N GLN A 82 9.12 -0.74 7.95
CA GLN A 82 10.23 -1.68 8.14
C GLN A 82 11.35 -1.53 7.13
N ASP A 83 11.05 -1.05 5.93
CA ASP A 83 12.05 -0.88 4.90
C ASP A 83 12.87 0.38 5.08
N GLU A 84 12.52 1.21 6.07
CA GLU A 84 13.31 2.37 6.43
C GLU A 84 14.47 1.90 7.26
N GLU A 85 15.65 2.40 6.93
CA GLU A 85 16.83 2.04 7.67
C GLU A 85 16.78 2.72 9.03
N HIS A 86 16.72 1.94 10.07
CA HIS A 86 16.87 2.50 11.40
C HIS A 86 17.49 1.43 12.29
N PRO A 87 18.34 1.85 13.21
CA PRO A 87 19.04 0.88 14.03
C PRO A 87 18.06 0.14 14.91
N VAL A 88 18.23 -1.16 14.90
CA VAL A 88 17.53 -2.00 15.85
C VAL A 88 18.39 -1.97 17.09
N GLY A 89 17.87 -1.38 18.10
CA GLY A 89 18.62 -1.24 19.32
C GLY A 89 19.01 -2.53 19.94
#